data_8185889fb4e8e71d943aec9b6f302937
#
_entry.id   8185889fb4e8e71d943aec9b6f302937
#
_cell.length_a   1.000
_cell.length_b   1.000
_cell.length_c   1.000
_cell.angle_alpha   90.00
_cell.angle_beta   90.00
_cell.angle_gamma   90.00
#
_symmetry.space_group_name_H-M   'P 1'
#
loop_
_entity.id
_entity.type
_entity.pdbx_description
1 polymer ?
#
loop_
_entity_poly.entity_id
_entity_poly.type
_entity_poly.pdbx_seq_one_letter_code
_entity_poly.pdbx_strand_id
1 'polypeptide(L)'
;TLTLERTARSSVFNVAHDYSNALFDHLPEMILQGQDIPIHLGSLMPAMKAVAAYFGDDIHEGDIIYHNDPVHMGSHILDCCMYKPVFYQGQLVFWTVCKGHVTDIGGPVPAGYNPSARELYAEGLRIPPVKLWERGKRRDDVINLLHSNMRARRNQEGDLNAQYGTCRVGERNLIQLLDKYGIQTVQAAIAELKDMADRHMRSLIHDIPDGRYHGEAVLEDSGHGMGNLTIQADITIRDDTVHIAIDSPPQVPYFINSYEGNSMSGVLLGLMMFAQVPPPYNEGLYRCVTVDMGPKGTLCNAQEPAPHANCTTTPMETLTDAVRKAFEAAAPDRVCASWGHASGINIAGIDPETGEQYVTMVLASIISGAGATQAMDGWHACGPLCCFGALSSGDIELLEYQ
;
A
#
# COMPACT_ATOMS: atom_id res chain seq x y z
N THR A 1 3.57 13.36 5.87
CA THR A 1 4.38 13.35 4.63
C THR A 1 5.66 14.16 4.82
N LEU A 2 5.66 15.50 4.85
CA LEU A 2 6.88 16.34 4.94
C LEU A 2 7.86 15.98 6.08
N THR A 3 7.37 15.50 7.21
CA THR A 3 8.24 15.07 8.31
C THR A 3 9.04 13.85 7.91
N LEU A 4 8.40 12.87 7.27
CA LEU A 4 9.06 11.65 6.81
C LEU A 4 10.14 11.97 5.77
N GLU A 5 9.79 12.71 4.72
CA GLU A 5 10.71 13.13 3.66
C GLU A 5 11.98 13.79 4.20
N ARG A 6 11.81 14.73 5.15
CA ARG A 6 12.93 15.52 5.69
C ARG A 6 13.78 14.81 6.74
N THR A 7 13.29 13.71 7.32
CA THR A 7 13.98 13.03 8.42
C THR A 7 14.40 11.62 8.11
N ALA A 8 13.85 11.00 7.06
CA ALA A 8 14.26 9.69 6.60
C ALA A 8 15.70 9.70 6.04
N ARG A 9 16.34 8.55 6.08
CA ARG A 9 17.72 8.38 5.60
C ARG A 9 17.82 7.62 4.29
N SER A 10 16.87 6.74 4.00
CA SER A 10 16.88 5.99 2.74
C SER A 10 16.41 6.84 1.56
N SER A 11 16.98 6.58 0.40
CA SER A 11 16.50 7.15 -0.87
C SER A 11 15.10 6.71 -1.21
N VAL A 12 14.66 5.57 -0.70
CA VAL A 12 13.30 5.05 -0.89
C VAL A 12 12.27 6.00 -0.27
N PHE A 13 12.54 6.55 0.91
CA PHE A 13 11.64 7.50 1.56
C PHE A 13 11.84 8.94 1.11
N ASN A 14 13.09 9.43 1.05
CA ASN A 14 13.34 10.85 0.83
C ASN A 14 13.43 11.28 -0.64
N VAL A 15 13.63 10.35 -1.57
CA VAL A 15 13.72 10.60 -3.00
C VAL A 15 12.56 9.96 -3.77
N ALA A 16 12.33 8.65 -3.54
CA ALA A 16 11.30 7.91 -4.26
C ALA A 16 9.89 8.12 -3.69
N HIS A 17 9.78 8.58 -2.44
CA HIS A 17 8.51 8.78 -1.73
C HIS A 17 7.68 7.50 -1.62
N ASP A 18 8.36 6.33 -1.49
CA ASP A 18 7.68 5.04 -1.38
C ASP A 18 7.16 4.80 0.05
N TYR A 19 6.14 5.55 0.37
CA TYR A 19 5.44 5.49 1.65
C TYR A 19 4.00 5.99 1.50
N SER A 20 3.19 5.78 2.51
CA SER A 20 1.86 6.39 2.65
C SER A 20 1.53 6.68 4.10
N ASN A 21 0.88 7.83 4.31
CA ASN A 21 0.44 8.26 5.63
C ASN A 21 -1.08 8.32 5.67
N ALA A 22 -1.67 7.83 6.75
CA ALA A 22 -3.12 7.84 6.91
C ALA A 22 -3.53 8.17 8.34
N LEU A 23 -4.76 8.65 8.48
CA LEU A 23 -5.45 8.87 9.73
C LEU A 23 -6.69 7.97 9.79
N PHE A 24 -6.91 7.34 10.95
CA PHE A 24 -8.10 6.54 11.23
C PHE A 24 -8.78 7.03 12.49
N ASP A 25 -10.08 6.82 12.58
CA ASP A 25 -10.84 7.08 13.81
C ASP A 25 -10.72 5.92 14.81
N HIS A 26 -11.43 6.03 15.92
CA HIS A 26 -11.45 5.02 16.98
C HIS A 26 -12.12 3.69 16.56
N LEU A 27 -12.92 3.69 15.49
CA LEU A 27 -13.57 2.51 14.90
C LEU A 27 -12.71 1.84 13.81
N PRO A 28 -11.40 2.02 13.80
CA PRO A 28 -10.36 1.91 12.77
C PRO A 28 -10.88 2.07 11.32
N GLU A 29 -11.71 3.11 11.11
CA GLU A 29 -12.12 3.53 9.77
C GLU A 29 -11.26 4.68 9.27
N MET A 30 -10.82 4.60 8.01
CA MET A 30 -9.94 5.60 7.41
C MET A 30 -10.65 6.94 7.23
N ILE A 31 -10.09 7.99 7.82
CA ILE A 31 -10.57 9.37 7.71
C ILE A 31 -9.93 10.07 6.52
N LEU A 32 -8.63 9.82 6.32
CA LEU A 32 -7.81 10.50 5.33
C LEU A 32 -6.57 9.69 5.01
N GLN A 33 -6.22 9.61 3.74
CA GLN A 33 -4.92 9.15 3.26
C GLN A 33 -4.21 10.23 2.46
N GLY A 34 -2.88 10.34 2.60
CA GLY A 34 -2.03 11.17 1.75
C GLY A 34 -2.04 10.69 0.30
N GLN A 35 -1.72 11.60 -0.61
CA GLN A 35 -1.57 11.29 -2.04
C GLN A 35 -0.13 10.84 -2.33
N ASP A 36 0.28 9.76 -1.67
CA ASP A 36 1.63 9.21 -1.79
C ASP A 36 1.60 8.03 -2.79
N ILE A 37 1.75 6.79 -2.33
CA ILE A 37 1.72 5.61 -3.21
C ILE A 37 0.28 5.07 -3.36
N PRO A 38 -0.32 5.13 -4.56
CA PRO A 38 -1.72 4.70 -4.77
C PRO A 38 -1.99 3.25 -4.36
N ILE A 39 -1.03 2.36 -4.57
CA ILE A 39 -1.12 0.93 -4.22
C ILE A 39 -1.34 0.69 -2.72
N HIS A 40 -1.00 1.60 -1.85
CA HIS A 40 -1.22 1.48 -0.41
C HIS A 40 -2.66 1.79 0.00
N LEU A 41 -3.44 2.44 -0.86
CA LEU A 41 -4.78 2.94 -0.57
C LEU A 41 -5.69 1.86 0.02
N GLY A 42 -5.86 0.75 -0.68
CA GLY A 42 -6.75 -0.32 -0.25
C GLY A 42 -6.19 -1.22 0.84
N SER A 43 -4.85 -1.33 0.97
CA SER A 43 -4.22 -2.23 1.94
C SER A 43 -4.16 -1.68 3.36
N LEU A 44 -4.19 -0.36 3.55
CA LEU A 44 -4.13 0.24 4.88
C LEU A 44 -5.41 0.01 5.70
N MET A 45 -6.57 -0.01 5.05
CA MET A 45 -7.86 -0.22 5.75
C MET A 45 -7.96 -1.61 6.40
N PRO A 46 -7.79 -2.73 5.68
CA PRO A 46 -7.85 -4.05 6.28
C PRO A 46 -6.70 -4.28 7.28
N ALA A 47 -5.49 -3.75 7.02
CA ALA A 47 -4.37 -3.86 7.93
C ALA A 47 -4.62 -3.15 9.27
N MET A 48 -5.19 -1.93 9.26
CA MET A 48 -5.54 -1.22 10.49
C MET A 48 -6.58 -1.99 11.32
N LYS A 49 -7.61 -2.53 10.67
CA LYS A 49 -8.64 -3.35 11.32
C LYS A 49 -8.04 -4.64 11.92
N ALA A 50 -7.15 -5.30 11.18
CA ALA A 50 -6.46 -6.50 11.66
C ALA A 50 -5.57 -6.21 12.89
N VAL A 51 -4.83 -5.10 12.89
CA VAL A 51 -3.99 -4.67 14.02
C VAL A 51 -4.85 -4.32 15.25
N ALA A 52 -5.94 -3.58 15.07
CA ALA A 52 -6.86 -3.25 16.14
C ALA A 52 -7.49 -4.50 16.76
N ALA A 53 -7.92 -5.45 15.92
CA ALA A 53 -8.48 -6.72 16.38
C ALA A 53 -7.44 -7.63 17.08
N TYR A 54 -6.18 -7.60 16.61
CA TYR A 54 -5.08 -8.41 17.18
C TYR A 54 -4.79 -8.03 18.64
N PHE A 55 -4.77 -6.73 18.95
CA PHE A 55 -4.48 -6.25 20.30
C PHE A 55 -5.73 -6.09 21.18
N GLY A 56 -6.91 -5.86 20.58
CA GLY A 56 -8.15 -5.68 21.32
C GLY A 56 -8.02 -4.63 22.44
N ASP A 57 -8.21 -5.03 23.69
CA ASP A 57 -8.10 -4.14 24.85
C ASP A 57 -6.65 -3.84 25.28
N ASP A 58 -5.64 -4.51 24.70
CA ASP A 58 -4.22 -4.25 24.99
C ASP A 58 -3.65 -3.13 24.10
N ILE A 59 -4.41 -2.05 23.97
CA ILE A 59 -3.98 -0.82 23.27
C ILE A 59 -3.95 0.33 24.29
N HIS A 60 -2.76 0.91 24.49
CA HIS A 60 -2.55 1.91 25.52
C HIS A 60 -1.92 3.18 24.97
N GLU A 61 -2.10 4.29 25.71
CA GLU A 61 -1.43 5.54 25.39
C GLU A 61 0.09 5.37 25.39
N GLY A 62 0.73 5.88 24.33
CA GLY A 62 2.18 5.76 24.13
C GLY A 62 2.63 4.48 23.42
N ASP A 63 1.72 3.58 23.05
CA ASP A 63 2.04 2.42 22.23
C ASP A 63 2.42 2.84 20.80
N ILE A 64 3.32 2.09 20.20
CA ILE A 64 3.63 2.10 18.78
C ILE A 64 3.67 0.65 18.30
N ILE A 65 2.79 0.32 17.38
CA ILE A 65 2.67 -1.01 16.80
C ILE A 65 3.34 -1.02 15.42
N TYR A 66 3.91 -2.15 15.05
CA TYR A 66 4.63 -2.30 13.78
C TYR A 66 4.43 -3.70 13.23
N HIS A 67 4.20 -3.83 11.92
CA HIS A 67 4.14 -5.13 11.25
C HIS A 67 4.34 -5.02 9.74
N ASN A 68 4.63 -6.16 9.09
CA ASN A 68 4.62 -6.35 7.63
C ASN A 68 3.93 -7.65 7.20
N ASP A 69 3.28 -8.35 8.14
CA ASP A 69 2.80 -9.70 7.95
C ASP A 69 1.56 -9.77 7.03
N PRO A 70 1.62 -10.49 5.89
CA PRO A 70 0.49 -10.63 4.98
C PRO A 70 -0.70 -11.38 5.58
N VAL A 71 -0.46 -12.27 6.57
CA VAL A 71 -1.53 -12.97 7.31
C VAL A 71 -2.35 -11.99 8.15
N HIS A 72 -1.74 -10.88 8.56
CA HIS A 72 -2.39 -9.76 9.25
C HIS A 72 -2.70 -8.60 8.31
N MET A 73 -3.02 -8.90 7.03
CA MET A 73 -3.39 -7.92 6.00
C MET A 73 -2.26 -6.96 5.59
N GLY A 74 -0.99 -7.30 5.85
CA GLY A 74 0.15 -6.62 5.26
C GLY A 74 0.16 -6.75 3.74
N SER A 75 0.84 -5.86 3.04
CA SER A 75 1.10 -5.98 1.61
C SER A 75 2.30 -6.89 1.36
N HIS A 76 3.31 -6.48 0.61
CA HIS A 76 4.51 -7.29 0.54
C HIS A 76 5.42 -7.10 1.76
N ILE A 77 6.35 -8.03 1.94
CA ILE A 77 7.16 -8.12 3.16
C ILE A 77 8.03 -6.86 3.43
N LEU A 78 8.32 -6.06 2.40
CA LEU A 78 9.10 -4.82 2.53
C LEU A 78 8.28 -3.64 3.03
N ASP A 79 6.96 -3.68 2.92
CA ASP A 79 6.07 -2.62 3.38
C ASP A 79 5.84 -2.72 4.89
N CYS A 80 6.69 -2.08 5.64
CA CYS A 80 6.56 -2.02 7.09
C CYS A 80 5.64 -0.88 7.52
N CYS A 81 4.60 -1.21 8.25
CA CYS A 81 3.59 -0.25 8.68
C CYS A 81 3.66 0.02 10.18
N MET A 82 3.70 1.30 10.54
CA MET A 82 3.70 1.80 11.91
C MET A 82 2.34 2.40 12.25
N TYR A 83 1.78 1.99 13.39
CA TYR A 83 0.49 2.44 13.90
C TYR A 83 0.65 3.04 15.27
N LYS A 84 0.16 4.26 15.44
CA LYS A 84 0.17 4.94 16.74
C LYS A 84 -1.25 5.27 17.17
N PRO A 85 -1.78 4.66 18.24
CA PRO A 85 -3.03 5.09 18.84
C PRO A 85 -2.88 6.49 19.44
N VAL A 86 -3.90 7.32 19.24
CA VAL A 86 -3.99 8.69 19.75
C VAL A 86 -5.06 8.75 20.81
N PHE A 87 -4.64 9.03 22.03
CA PHE A 87 -5.54 9.19 23.18
C PHE A 87 -5.80 10.65 23.46
N TYR A 88 -7.04 10.96 23.81
CA TYR A 88 -7.46 12.29 24.25
C TYR A 88 -8.35 12.14 25.48
N GLN A 89 -7.97 12.78 26.58
CA GLN A 89 -8.66 12.67 27.89
C GLN A 89 -8.87 11.20 28.35
N GLY A 90 -7.87 10.36 28.10
CA GLY A 90 -7.89 8.94 28.49
C GLY A 90 -8.70 8.02 27.55
N GLN A 91 -9.23 8.51 26.45
CA GLN A 91 -9.99 7.72 25.47
C GLN A 91 -9.21 7.64 24.15
N LEU A 92 -9.21 6.46 23.53
CA LEU A 92 -8.72 6.28 22.15
C LEU A 92 -9.65 7.02 21.19
N VAL A 93 -9.13 7.97 20.45
CA VAL A 93 -9.92 8.81 19.54
C VAL A 93 -9.52 8.66 18.08
N PHE A 94 -8.22 8.44 17.80
CA PHE A 94 -7.68 8.32 16.45
C PHE A 94 -6.50 7.34 16.41
N TRP A 95 -6.10 7.07 15.16
CA TRP A 95 -4.81 6.46 14.85
C TRP A 95 -4.08 7.27 13.80
N THR A 96 -2.77 7.42 14.00
CA THR A 96 -1.86 7.88 12.96
C THR A 96 -1.08 6.69 12.43
N VAL A 97 -1.02 6.56 11.12
CA VAL A 97 -0.43 5.41 10.44
C VAL A 97 0.59 5.90 9.43
N CYS A 98 1.76 5.25 9.40
CA CYS A 98 2.83 5.49 8.45
C CYS A 98 3.31 4.15 7.91
N LYS A 99 2.99 3.85 6.67
CA LYS A 99 3.46 2.69 5.92
C LYS A 99 4.62 3.11 5.03
N GLY A 100 5.65 2.29 4.93
CA GLY A 100 6.78 2.61 4.06
C GLY A 100 7.56 1.37 3.66
N HIS A 101 8.05 1.41 2.44
CA HIS A 101 8.90 0.38 1.86
C HIS A 101 10.31 0.48 2.42
N VAL A 102 10.71 -0.46 3.27
CA VAL A 102 12.07 -0.48 3.84
C VAL A 102 13.08 -1.00 2.81
N THR A 103 14.30 -0.47 2.84
CA THR A 103 15.33 -0.81 1.86
C THR A 103 15.81 -2.25 1.91
N ASP A 104 15.67 -2.91 3.05
CA ASP A 104 16.04 -4.31 3.25
C ASP A 104 15.23 -4.93 4.39
N ILE A 105 14.84 -6.16 4.21
CA ILE A 105 14.08 -6.94 5.21
C ILE A 105 14.79 -8.24 5.61
N GLY A 106 16.09 -8.34 5.33
CA GLY A 106 16.85 -9.55 5.56
C GLY A 106 16.63 -10.61 4.48
N GLY A 107 16.80 -11.88 4.86
CA GLY A 107 16.69 -12.97 3.90
C GLY A 107 17.96 -13.20 3.07
N PRO A 108 17.93 -14.18 2.13
CA PRO A 108 19.12 -14.60 1.40
C PRO A 108 19.61 -13.61 0.34
N VAL A 109 18.73 -12.72 -0.13
CA VAL A 109 19.09 -11.68 -1.11
C VAL A 109 18.87 -10.30 -0.52
N PRO A 110 19.72 -9.32 -0.87
CA PRO A 110 19.49 -7.92 -0.47
C PRO A 110 18.13 -7.42 -0.96
N ALA A 111 17.53 -6.51 -0.21
CA ALA A 111 16.22 -5.91 -0.45
C ALA A 111 15.02 -6.88 -0.35
N GLY A 112 15.21 -8.18 -0.09
CA GLY A 112 14.11 -9.11 0.16
C GLY A 112 13.34 -9.63 -1.07
N TYR A 113 13.67 -9.21 -2.28
CA TYR A 113 13.06 -9.75 -3.51
C TYR A 113 13.79 -11.02 -3.96
N ASN A 114 13.43 -12.16 -3.38
CA ASN A 114 14.05 -13.44 -3.70
C ASN A 114 13.23 -14.24 -4.73
N PRO A 115 13.59 -14.22 -6.03
CA PRO A 115 12.85 -14.96 -7.06
C PRO A 115 12.95 -16.48 -6.91
N SER A 116 13.92 -16.95 -6.12
CA SER A 116 14.09 -18.38 -5.83
C SER A 116 13.30 -18.84 -4.61
N ALA A 117 12.63 -17.94 -3.88
CA ALA A 117 11.77 -18.33 -2.76
C ALA A 117 10.64 -19.26 -3.23
N ARG A 118 10.40 -20.31 -2.45
CA ARG A 118 9.30 -21.27 -2.66
C ARG A 118 8.28 -21.21 -1.54
N GLU A 119 8.59 -20.49 -0.51
CA GLU A 119 7.75 -20.22 0.65
C GLU A 119 8.12 -18.86 1.26
N LEU A 120 7.19 -18.23 1.92
CA LEU A 120 7.35 -16.87 2.49
C LEU A 120 8.50 -16.78 3.51
N TYR A 121 8.88 -17.86 4.18
CA TYR A 121 9.99 -17.91 5.13
C TYR A 121 11.37 -17.67 4.48
N ALA A 122 11.48 -17.84 3.17
CA ALA A 122 12.70 -17.61 2.40
C ALA A 122 12.79 -16.19 1.81
N GLU A 123 11.82 -15.31 2.09
CA GLU A 123 11.77 -13.96 1.52
C GLU A 123 12.42 -12.90 2.41
N GLY A 124 12.41 -13.09 3.71
CA GLY A 124 12.96 -12.16 4.69
C GLY A 124 12.27 -12.24 6.04
N LEU A 125 12.45 -11.21 6.86
CA LEU A 125 11.89 -11.17 8.20
C LEU A 125 10.40 -10.81 8.16
N ARG A 126 9.55 -11.77 8.47
CA ARG A 126 8.13 -11.54 8.72
C ARG A 126 7.92 -11.03 10.15
N ILE A 127 7.29 -9.89 10.26
CA ILE A 127 7.03 -9.20 11.53
C ILE A 127 5.52 -9.21 11.76
N PRO A 128 5.01 -10.08 12.64
CA PRO A 128 3.60 -10.00 13.05
C PRO A 128 3.37 -8.69 13.83
N PRO A 129 2.11 -8.29 14.12
CA PRO A 129 1.86 -7.09 14.92
C PRO A 129 2.60 -7.13 16.26
N VAL A 130 3.59 -6.25 16.44
CA VAL A 130 4.42 -6.14 17.66
C VAL A 130 4.48 -4.70 18.14
N LYS A 131 4.59 -4.49 19.45
CA LYS A 131 4.80 -3.16 20.03
C LYS A 131 6.29 -2.81 20.00
N LEU A 132 6.67 -1.76 19.28
CA LEU A 132 8.02 -1.18 19.30
C LEU A 132 8.18 -0.16 20.45
N TRP A 133 7.08 0.48 20.85
CA TRP A 133 6.95 1.19 22.10
C TRP A 133 5.73 0.67 22.83
N GLU A 134 5.87 0.46 24.12
CA GLU A 134 4.83 -0.01 24.99
C GLU A 134 4.62 1.00 26.12
N ARG A 135 3.44 1.63 26.16
CA ARG A 135 3.11 2.71 27.12
C ARG A 135 4.19 3.80 27.21
N GLY A 136 4.67 4.23 26.04
CA GLY A 136 5.70 5.26 25.90
C GLY A 136 7.14 4.77 26.11
N LYS A 137 7.35 3.52 26.51
CA LYS A 137 8.70 2.95 26.69
C LYS A 137 9.15 2.20 25.43
N ARG A 138 10.29 2.61 24.87
CA ARG A 138 10.89 1.96 23.71
C ARG A 138 11.32 0.52 24.04
N ARG A 139 10.95 -0.42 23.17
CA ARG A 139 11.29 -1.85 23.26
C ARG A 139 12.58 -2.12 22.46
N ASP A 140 13.71 -1.76 23.06
CA ASP A 140 15.03 -1.94 22.42
C ASP A 140 15.36 -3.41 22.16
N ASP A 141 14.82 -4.33 22.94
CA ASP A 141 14.90 -5.78 22.73
C ASP A 141 14.28 -6.18 21.39
N VAL A 142 13.07 -5.71 21.07
CA VAL A 142 12.38 -5.97 19.80
C VAL A 142 13.09 -5.26 18.64
N ILE A 143 13.40 -3.97 18.79
CA ILE A 143 14.02 -3.17 17.73
C ILE A 143 15.42 -3.73 17.38
N ASN A 144 16.20 -4.14 18.35
CA ASN A 144 17.51 -4.77 18.11
C ASN A 144 17.36 -6.13 17.42
N LEU A 145 16.33 -6.93 17.78
CA LEU A 145 16.03 -8.18 17.08
C LEU A 145 15.75 -7.92 15.59
N LEU A 146 14.91 -6.93 15.28
CA LEU A 146 14.60 -6.56 13.88
C LEU A 146 15.86 -6.14 13.13
N HIS A 147 16.59 -5.16 13.66
CA HIS A 147 17.77 -4.60 13.00
C HIS A 147 18.95 -5.58 12.90
N SER A 148 19.02 -6.61 13.75
CA SER A 148 20.04 -7.65 13.64
C SER A 148 19.81 -8.60 12.46
N ASN A 149 18.60 -8.61 11.91
CA ASN A 149 18.22 -9.43 10.76
C ASN A 149 18.16 -8.64 9.45
N MET A 150 18.40 -7.34 9.46
CA MET A 150 18.34 -6.45 8.30
C MET A 150 19.71 -5.87 7.98
N ARG A 151 19.99 -5.64 6.70
CA ARG A 151 21.19 -4.92 6.23
C ARG A 151 21.00 -3.41 6.36
N ALA A 152 22.06 -2.64 6.16
CA ALA A 152 22.03 -1.17 6.20
C ALA A 152 21.41 -0.61 7.49
N ARG A 153 21.79 -1.15 8.65
CA ARG A 153 21.22 -0.85 9.97
C ARG A 153 21.03 0.64 10.25
N ARG A 154 22.00 1.48 9.86
CA ARG A 154 21.95 2.93 10.08
C ARG A 154 20.77 3.59 9.36
N ASN A 155 20.50 3.17 8.10
CA ASN A 155 19.38 3.67 7.34
C ASN A 155 18.06 3.16 7.92
N GLN A 156 17.97 1.88 8.26
CA GLN A 156 16.80 1.26 8.88
C GLN A 156 16.40 1.95 10.18
N GLU A 157 17.37 2.23 11.07
CA GLU A 157 17.09 2.95 12.32
C GLU A 157 16.66 4.40 12.07
N GLY A 158 17.27 5.05 11.08
CA GLY A 158 16.89 6.40 10.67
C GLY A 158 15.46 6.48 10.14
N ASP A 159 15.09 5.55 9.28
CA ASP A 159 13.75 5.47 8.68
C ASP A 159 12.68 5.09 9.72
N LEU A 160 12.98 4.16 10.63
CA LEU A 160 12.10 3.82 11.75
C LEU A 160 11.81 5.04 12.63
N ASN A 161 12.86 5.83 12.94
CA ASN A 161 12.71 7.06 13.71
C ASN A 161 11.92 8.14 12.94
N ALA A 162 12.05 8.19 11.62
CA ALA A 162 11.30 9.10 10.77
C ALA A 162 9.80 8.73 10.73
N GLN A 163 9.45 7.44 10.62
CA GLN A 163 8.07 6.95 10.75
C GLN A 163 7.49 7.31 12.13
N TYR A 164 8.25 7.05 13.21
CA TYR A 164 7.85 7.42 14.58
C TYR A 164 7.59 8.92 14.71
N GLY A 165 8.52 9.75 14.23
CA GLY A 165 8.37 11.21 14.22
C GLY A 165 7.14 11.68 13.44
N THR A 166 6.85 11.03 12.32
CA THR A 166 5.68 11.32 11.47
C THR A 166 4.37 11.03 12.21
N CYS A 167 4.26 9.87 12.85
CA CYS A 167 3.11 9.51 13.66
C CYS A 167 2.93 10.48 14.84
N ARG A 168 4.02 10.90 15.50
CA ARG A 168 3.99 11.89 16.60
C ARG A 168 3.53 13.28 16.15
N VAL A 169 3.93 13.70 14.96
CA VAL A 169 3.45 14.98 14.40
C VAL A 169 1.96 14.91 14.09
N GLY A 170 1.50 13.79 13.53
CA GLY A 170 0.08 13.53 13.31
C GLY A 170 -0.74 13.60 14.61
N GLU A 171 -0.31 12.88 15.65
CA GLU A 171 -0.92 12.93 16.98
C GLU A 171 -1.03 14.34 17.53
N ARG A 172 0.08 15.09 17.56
CA ARG A 172 0.10 16.46 18.05
C ARG A 172 -0.90 17.34 17.32
N ASN A 173 -0.96 17.25 16.00
CA ASN A 173 -1.87 18.08 15.20
C ASN A 173 -3.34 17.70 15.44
N LEU A 174 -3.64 16.41 15.61
CA LEU A 174 -4.99 15.94 15.96
C LEU A 174 -5.42 16.41 17.35
N ILE A 175 -4.53 16.37 18.35
CA ILE A 175 -4.81 16.88 19.69
C ILE A 175 -5.09 18.40 19.63
N GLN A 176 -4.29 19.18 18.91
CA GLN A 176 -4.54 20.61 18.71
C GLN A 176 -5.88 20.88 18.03
N LEU A 177 -6.31 20.03 17.10
CA LEU A 177 -7.61 20.12 16.45
C LEU A 177 -8.74 19.89 17.46
N LEU A 178 -8.59 18.85 18.32
CA LEU A 178 -9.54 18.55 19.38
C LEU A 178 -9.63 19.66 20.43
N ASP A 179 -8.49 20.22 20.84
CA ASP A 179 -8.44 21.34 21.80
C ASP A 179 -9.13 22.58 21.25
N LYS A 180 -9.01 22.82 19.94
CA LYS A 180 -9.58 24.00 19.29
C LYS A 180 -11.09 23.90 19.06
N TYR A 181 -11.58 22.76 18.61
CA TYR A 181 -12.95 22.60 18.13
C TYR A 181 -13.83 21.69 19.03
N GLY A 182 -13.23 20.96 19.95
CA GLY A 182 -13.89 19.96 20.78
C GLY A 182 -14.13 18.65 20.03
N ILE A 183 -14.15 17.55 20.80
CA ILE A 183 -14.25 16.18 20.25
C ILE A 183 -15.55 15.95 19.44
N GLN A 184 -16.69 16.47 19.94
CA GLN A 184 -17.98 16.30 19.28
C GLN A 184 -18.03 16.95 17.91
N THR A 185 -17.50 18.17 17.78
CA THR A 185 -17.45 18.89 16.50
C THR A 185 -16.55 18.16 15.50
N VAL A 186 -15.39 17.68 15.96
CA VAL A 186 -14.44 16.96 15.08
C VAL A 186 -15.01 15.63 14.62
N GLN A 187 -15.64 14.87 15.52
CA GLN A 187 -16.30 13.61 15.16
C GLN A 187 -17.46 13.81 14.18
N ALA A 188 -18.28 14.83 14.38
CA ALA A 188 -19.38 15.16 13.47
C ALA A 188 -18.85 15.56 12.07
N ALA A 189 -17.77 16.35 12.01
CA ALA A 189 -17.13 16.72 10.75
C ALA A 189 -16.53 15.50 10.01
N ILE A 190 -15.94 14.54 10.74
CA ILE A 190 -15.41 13.29 10.16
C ILE A 190 -16.54 12.44 9.61
N ALA A 191 -17.65 12.30 10.34
CA ALA A 191 -18.81 11.56 9.87
C ALA A 191 -19.35 12.16 8.55
N GLU A 192 -19.55 13.49 8.52
CA GLU A 192 -20.01 14.18 7.31
C GLU A 192 -19.00 14.04 6.15
N LEU A 193 -17.70 14.08 6.41
CA LEU A 193 -16.67 13.87 5.38
C LEU A 193 -16.78 12.48 4.74
N LYS A 194 -17.00 11.44 5.56
CA LYS A 194 -17.21 10.07 5.07
C LYS A 194 -18.54 9.95 4.30
N ASP A 195 -19.60 10.58 4.79
CA ASP A 195 -20.91 10.58 4.13
C ASP A 195 -20.90 11.34 2.79
N MET A 196 -20.14 12.44 2.71
CA MET A 196 -19.91 13.14 1.43
C MET A 196 -19.19 12.25 0.42
N ALA A 197 -18.17 11.51 0.84
CA ALA A 197 -17.43 10.59 0.00
C ALA A 197 -18.32 9.44 -0.50
N ASP A 198 -19.14 8.85 0.37
CA ASP A 198 -20.12 7.81 0.01
C ASP A 198 -21.12 8.33 -1.03
N ARG A 199 -21.75 9.48 -0.78
CA ARG A 199 -22.69 10.09 -1.74
C ARG A 199 -22.03 10.36 -3.09
N HIS A 200 -20.80 10.82 -3.09
CA HIS A 200 -20.06 11.08 -4.31
C HIS A 200 -19.79 9.80 -5.11
N MET A 201 -19.26 8.75 -4.47
CA MET A 201 -19.01 7.47 -5.14
C MET A 201 -20.32 6.84 -5.67
N ARG A 202 -21.40 6.86 -4.88
CA ARG A 202 -22.71 6.38 -5.32
C ARG A 202 -23.22 7.12 -6.55
N SER A 203 -23.07 8.44 -6.59
CA SER A 203 -23.43 9.22 -7.78
C SER A 203 -22.64 8.81 -9.02
N LEU A 204 -21.35 8.53 -8.89
CA LEU A 204 -20.51 8.07 -10.00
C LEU A 204 -20.90 6.68 -10.50
N ILE A 205 -21.27 5.78 -9.59
CA ILE A 205 -21.71 4.42 -9.92
C ILE A 205 -23.11 4.45 -10.56
N HIS A 206 -24.03 5.27 -10.03
CA HIS A 206 -25.39 5.42 -10.57
C HIS A 206 -25.42 5.89 -12.03
N ASP A 207 -24.40 6.62 -12.47
CA ASP A 207 -24.26 7.06 -13.86
C ASP A 207 -23.89 5.94 -14.84
N ILE A 208 -23.59 4.73 -14.33
CA ILE A 208 -23.25 3.57 -15.14
C ILE A 208 -24.53 2.69 -15.30
N PRO A 209 -24.81 2.16 -16.49
CA PRO A 209 -25.94 1.25 -16.65
C PRO A 209 -25.85 0.02 -15.74
N ASP A 210 -26.99 -0.39 -15.19
CA ASP A 210 -27.08 -1.67 -14.47
C ASP A 210 -26.67 -2.81 -15.37
N GLY A 211 -25.86 -3.73 -14.85
CA GLY A 211 -25.37 -4.84 -15.66
C GLY A 211 -24.27 -5.66 -15.00
N ARG A 212 -23.79 -6.63 -15.77
CA ARG A 212 -22.58 -7.40 -15.47
C ARG A 212 -21.54 -7.11 -16.53
N TYR A 213 -20.35 -6.81 -16.09
CA TYR A 213 -19.23 -6.42 -16.93
C TYR A 213 -18.03 -7.29 -16.58
N HIS A 214 -17.33 -7.75 -17.59
CA HIS A 214 -16.21 -8.67 -17.45
C HIS A 214 -14.94 -8.03 -17.97
N GLY A 215 -13.83 -8.26 -17.24
CA GLY A 215 -12.49 -7.89 -17.66
C GLY A 215 -11.51 -8.99 -17.30
N GLU A 216 -10.51 -9.18 -18.16
CA GLU A 216 -9.44 -10.13 -17.92
C GLU A 216 -8.09 -9.52 -18.26
N ALA A 217 -7.07 -9.92 -17.51
CA ALA A 217 -5.69 -9.58 -17.79
C ALA A 217 -4.79 -10.81 -17.60
N VAL A 218 -3.72 -10.86 -18.36
CA VAL A 218 -2.83 -12.01 -18.40
C VAL A 218 -1.46 -11.61 -17.92
N LEU A 219 -0.95 -12.35 -16.97
CA LEU A 219 0.46 -12.40 -16.65
C LEU A 219 1.07 -13.44 -17.58
N GLU A 220 1.79 -13.00 -18.62
CA GLU A 220 2.23 -13.85 -19.73
C GLU A 220 3.24 -14.92 -19.32
N ASP A 221 4.22 -14.59 -18.52
CA ASP A 221 5.17 -15.55 -17.94
C ASP A 221 5.63 -15.09 -16.56
N SER A 222 5.59 -16.00 -15.61
CA SER A 222 6.11 -15.77 -14.26
C SER A 222 7.65 -15.74 -14.19
N GLY A 223 8.35 -15.90 -15.29
CA GLY A 223 9.80 -16.13 -15.34
C GLY A 223 10.22 -17.55 -14.94
N HIS A 224 9.28 -18.47 -14.76
CA HIS A 224 9.51 -19.84 -14.29
C HIS A 224 8.94 -20.91 -15.23
N GLY A 225 8.53 -20.54 -16.46
CA GLY A 225 8.01 -21.46 -17.45
C GLY A 225 6.66 -22.08 -17.13
N MET A 226 5.85 -21.40 -16.33
CA MET A 226 4.49 -21.89 -15.95
C MET A 226 3.42 -21.54 -16.99
N GLY A 227 3.77 -20.77 -18.02
CA GLY A 227 2.81 -20.25 -19.00
C GLY A 227 1.99 -19.08 -18.43
N ASN A 228 0.92 -18.77 -19.14
CA ASN A 228 0.07 -17.62 -18.83
C ASN A 228 -0.79 -17.86 -17.59
N LEU A 229 -0.85 -16.85 -16.73
CA LEU A 229 -1.73 -16.80 -15.57
C LEU A 229 -2.79 -15.70 -15.82
N THR A 230 -4.04 -16.11 -16.02
CA THR A 230 -5.15 -15.19 -16.29
C THR A 230 -5.86 -14.81 -15.01
N ILE A 231 -6.03 -13.52 -14.77
CA ILE A 231 -6.83 -12.96 -13.68
C ILE A 231 -8.09 -12.36 -14.31
N GLN A 232 -9.25 -12.67 -13.74
CA GLN A 232 -10.54 -12.21 -14.21
C GLN A 232 -11.24 -11.35 -13.13
N ALA A 233 -11.97 -10.35 -13.57
CA ALA A 233 -12.79 -9.49 -12.72
C ALA A 233 -14.20 -9.40 -13.31
N ASP A 234 -15.19 -9.82 -12.53
CA ASP A 234 -16.60 -9.65 -12.84
C ASP A 234 -17.21 -8.57 -11.97
N ILE A 235 -17.69 -7.50 -12.60
CA ILE A 235 -18.33 -6.37 -11.93
C ILE A 235 -19.83 -6.43 -12.15
N THR A 236 -20.59 -6.37 -11.06
CA THR A 236 -22.06 -6.24 -11.10
C THR A 236 -22.44 -4.88 -10.55
N ILE A 237 -23.09 -4.06 -11.38
CA ILE A 237 -23.61 -2.74 -11.00
C ILE A 237 -25.11 -2.83 -10.85
N ARG A 238 -25.63 -2.33 -9.75
CA ARG A 238 -27.05 -2.21 -9.46
C ARG A 238 -27.32 -0.88 -8.77
N ASP A 239 -28.05 -0.01 -9.46
CA ASP A 239 -28.37 1.33 -9.00
C ASP A 239 -27.08 2.12 -8.60
N ASP A 240 -26.81 2.30 -7.33
CA ASP A 240 -25.66 3.05 -6.80
C ASP A 240 -24.62 2.16 -6.08
N THR A 241 -24.67 0.83 -6.33
CA THR A 241 -23.78 -0.15 -5.70
C THR A 241 -22.99 -0.95 -6.72
N VAL A 242 -21.79 -1.35 -6.35
CA VAL A 242 -20.92 -2.19 -7.15
C VAL A 242 -20.42 -3.41 -6.35
N HIS A 243 -20.53 -4.57 -6.98
CA HIS A 243 -19.94 -5.81 -6.50
C HIS A 243 -18.86 -6.27 -7.47
N ILE A 244 -17.65 -6.50 -6.99
CA ILE A 244 -16.48 -6.90 -7.76
C ILE A 244 -16.06 -8.29 -7.30
N ALA A 245 -16.15 -9.28 -8.18
CA ALA A 245 -15.70 -10.65 -7.92
C ALA A 245 -14.44 -10.94 -8.72
N ILE A 246 -13.43 -11.49 -8.07
CA ILE A 246 -12.14 -11.84 -8.66
C ILE A 246 -12.02 -13.35 -8.78
N ASP A 247 -11.65 -13.81 -9.97
CA ASP A 247 -11.22 -15.18 -10.21
C ASP A 247 -9.75 -15.17 -10.67
N SER A 248 -8.95 -16.02 -10.04
CA SER A 248 -7.53 -16.15 -10.34
C SER A 248 -7.06 -17.59 -10.18
N PRO A 249 -6.02 -18.00 -10.93
CA PRO A 249 -5.52 -19.39 -10.88
C PRO A 249 -5.03 -19.75 -9.47
N PRO A 250 -4.80 -21.02 -9.18
CA PRO A 250 -4.20 -21.47 -7.94
C PRO A 250 -2.90 -20.71 -7.63
N GLN A 251 -2.61 -20.51 -6.34
CA GLN A 251 -1.32 -19.93 -5.91
C GLN A 251 -0.14 -20.74 -6.44
N VAL A 252 0.96 -20.05 -6.73
CA VAL A 252 2.15 -20.64 -7.36
C VAL A 252 3.31 -20.74 -6.37
N PRO A 253 4.26 -21.68 -6.55
CA PRO A 253 5.41 -21.82 -5.67
C PRO A 253 6.50 -20.77 -5.97
N TYR A 254 6.12 -19.52 -6.23
CA TYR A 254 7.02 -18.42 -6.57
C TYR A 254 6.53 -17.14 -5.91
N PHE A 255 7.39 -16.15 -5.78
CA PHE A 255 7.22 -14.90 -5.00
C PHE A 255 6.18 -13.91 -5.56
N ILE A 256 5.35 -14.32 -6.51
CA ILE A 256 4.34 -13.50 -7.20
C ILE A 256 2.91 -13.69 -6.68
N ASN A 257 2.69 -14.45 -5.60
CA ASN A 257 1.34 -14.55 -5.03
C ASN A 257 0.98 -13.26 -4.28
N SER A 258 -0.31 -12.99 -4.17
CA SER A 258 -0.82 -11.83 -3.43
C SER A 258 -1.83 -12.26 -2.37
N TYR A 259 -1.60 -11.87 -1.14
CA TYR A 259 -2.54 -12.08 -0.04
C TYR A 259 -3.67 -11.04 -0.10
N GLU A 260 -4.79 -11.35 0.55
CA GLU A 260 -6.02 -10.56 0.48
C GLU A 260 -5.82 -9.06 0.74
N GLY A 261 -5.04 -8.69 1.77
CA GLY A 261 -4.80 -7.29 2.13
C GLY A 261 -4.15 -6.49 1.00
N ASN A 262 -3.21 -7.10 0.28
CA ASN A 262 -2.57 -6.48 -0.88
C ASN A 262 -3.50 -6.47 -2.11
N SER A 263 -4.16 -7.59 -2.40
CA SER A 263 -5.05 -7.71 -3.56
C SER A 263 -6.25 -6.75 -3.47
N MET A 264 -6.77 -6.52 -2.27
CA MET A 264 -7.80 -5.50 -2.04
C MET A 264 -7.37 -4.14 -2.57
N SER A 265 -6.09 -3.79 -2.41
CA SER A 265 -5.56 -2.53 -2.94
C SER A 265 -5.62 -2.46 -4.46
N GLY A 266 -5.28 -3.55 -5.15
CA GLY A 266 -5.36 -3.60 -6.62
C GLY A 266 -6.79 -3.45 -7.15
N VAL A 267 -7.76 -4.09 -6.49
CA VAL A 267 -9.19 -3.97 -6.86
C VAL A 267 -9.68 -2.53 -6.66
N LEU A 268 -9.41 -1.96 -5.48
CA LEU A 268 -9.87 -0.60 -5.18
C LEU A 268 -9.17 0.44 -6.04
N LEU A 269 -7.91 0.21 -6.43
CA LEU A 269 -7.21 1.12 -7.33
C LEU A 269 -7.82 1.08 -8.75
N GLY A 270 -8.17 -0.09 -9.27
CA GLY A 270 -8.88 -0.21 -10.55
C GLY A 270 -10.21 0.55 -10.55
N LEU A 271 -10.96 0.48 -9.44
CA LEU A 271 -12.17 1.30 -9.23
C LEU A 271 -11.86 2.80 -9.19
N MET A 272 -10.81 3.20 -8.47
CA MET A 272 -10.45 4.62 -8.33
C MET A 272 -9.93 5.24 -9.63
N MET A 273 -9.24 4.46 -10.47
CA MET A 273 -8.84 4.90 -11.82
C MET A 273 -10.06 5.21 -12.68
N PHE A 274 -11.11 4.41 -12.59
CA PHE A 274 -12.38 4.64 -13.26
C PHE A 274 -13.14 5.83 -12.65
N ALA A 275 -13.26 5.87 -11.32
CA ALA A 275 -14.06 6.86 -10.62
C ALA A 275 -13.46 8.27 -10.67
N GLN A 276 -12.14 8.41 -10.79
CA GLN A 276 -11.40 9.68 -10.84
C GLN A 276 -11.78 10.63 -9.69
N VAL A 277 -12.00 10.06 -8.51
CA VAL A 277 -12.44 10.82 -7.33
C VAL A 277 -11.32 11.75 -6.87
N PRO A 278 -11.59 13.04 -6.66
CA PRO A 278 -10.60 13.94 -6.08
C PRO A 278 -10.38 13.66 -4.59
N PRO A 279 -9.19 14.00 -4.06
CA PRO A 279 -8.97 13.91 -2.61
C PRO A 279 -9.91 14.86 -1.83
N PRO A 280 -10.15 14.58 -0.54
CA PRO A 280 -9.48 13.57 0.31
C PRO A 280 -10.08 12.17 0.15
N TYR A 281 -9.19 11.16 0.14
CA TYR A 281 -9.60 9.75 0.12
C TYR A 281 -9.88 9.26 1.54
N ASN A 282 -11.04 8.64 1.74
CA ASN A 282 -11.45 8.05 3.01
C ASN A 282 -12.34 6.82 2.79
N GLU A 283 -12.65 6.10 3.86
CA GLU A 283 -13.39 4.85 3.80
C GLU A 283 -14.85 5.01 3.34
N GLY A 284 -15.42 6.21 3.38
CA GLY A 284 -16.73 6.52 2.83
C GLY A 284 -16.87 6.19 1.34
N LEU A 285 -15.78 6.35 0.56
CA LEU A 285 -15.76 6.01 -0.87
C LEU A 285 -16.11 4.55 -1.16
N TYR A 286 -15.88 3.65 -0.20
CA TYR A 286 -16.00 2.21 -0.40
C TYR A 286 -17.24 1.59 0.24
N ARG A 287 -18.14 2.39 0.84
CA ARG A 287 -19.37 1.89 1.49
C ARG A 287 -20.35 1.26 0.50
N CYS A 288 -20.36 1.71 -0.75
CA CYS A 288 -21.17 1.15 -1.81
C CYS A 288 -20.48 0.00 -2.57
N VAL A 289 -19.26 -0.39 -2.15
CA VAL A 289 -18.43 -1.38 -2.83
C VAL A 289 -18.36 -2.66 -2.01
N THR A 290 -18.59 -3.78 -2.67
CA THR A 290 -18.35 -5.12 -2.12
C THR A 290 -17.31 -5.84 -2.97
N VAL A 291 -16.33 -6.48 -2.36
CA VAL A 291 -15.30 -7.23 -3.07
C VAL A 291 -15.31 -8.68 -2.61
N ASP A 292 -15.35 -9.60 -3.57
CA ASP A 292 -15.13 -11.03 -3.37
C ASP A 292 -13.80 -11.41 -4.04
N MET A 293 -12.82 -11.75 -3.24
CA MET A 293 -11.48 -12.14 -3.70
C MET A 293 -11.39 -13.60 -4.15
N GLY A 294 -12.51 -14.32 -4.17
CA GLY A 294 -12.54 -15.75 -4.46
C GLY A 294 -11.93 -16.62 -3.34
N PRO A 295 -11.73 -17.91 -3.59
CA PRO A 295 -11.29 -18.85 -2.58
C PRO A 295 -9.84 -18.59 -2.14
N LYS A 296 -9.54 -18.92 -0.87
CA LYS A 296 -8.15 -18.97 -0.37
C LYS A 296 -7.33 -20.02 -1.14
N GLY A 297 -6.03 -19.72 -1.31
CA GLY A 297 -5.11 -20.58 -2.06
C GLY A 297 -5.07 -20.28 -3.55
N THR A 298 -5.59 -19.14 -4.00
CA THR A 298 -5.44 -18.62 -5.35
C THR A 298 -4.35 -17.55 -5.42
N LEU A 299 -3.91 -17.18 -6.62
CA LEU A 299 -2.85 -16.23 -6.89
C LEU A 299 -3.13 -14.85 -6.24
N CYS A 300 -4.39 -14.40 -6.28
CA CYS A 300 -4.82 -13.11 -5.72
C CYS A 300 -5.44 -13.22 -4.31
N ASN A 301 -5.58 -14.43 -3.76
CA ASN A 301 -6.04 -14.67 -2.41
C ASN A 301 -5.23 -15.81 -1.77
N ALA A 302 -3.92 -15.61 -1.76
CA ALA A 302 -2.97 -16.60 -1.30
C ALA A 302 -3.07 -16.89 0.21
N GLN A 303 -2.56 -18.02 0.60
CA GLN A 303 -2.43 -18.45 1.99
C GLN A 303 -1.03 -19.03 2.24
N GLU A 304 -0.64 -19.09 3.50
CA GLU A 304 0.63 -19.70 3.89
C GLU A 304 0.78 -21.13 3.31
N PRO A 305 1.98 -21.50 2.90
CA PRO A 305 3.25 -20.75 2.99
C PRO A 305 3.63 -20.01 1.68
N ALA A 306 2.68 -19.62 0.84
CA ALA A 306 2.96 -19.04 -0.47
C ALA A 306 3.87 -17.79 -0.38
N PRO A 307 4.98 -17.74 -1.15
CA PRO A 307 5.84 -16.58 -1.20
C PRO A 307 5.19 -15.43 -1.99
N HIS A 308 5.49 -14.16 -1.63
CA HIS A 308 4.71 -13.01 -2.09
C HIS A 308 5.51 -11.70 -2.22
N ALA A 309 6.84 -11.73 -2.11
CA ALA A 309 7.63 -10.49 -2.05
C ALA A 309 7.40 -9.55 -3.25
N ASN A 310 7.05 -10.10 -4.42
CA ASN A 310 6.77 -9.31 -5.63
C ASN A 310 5.27 -9.08 -5.89
N CYS A 311 4.42 -9.23 -4.88
CA CYS A 311 2.97 -9.15 -5.04
C CYS A 311 2.47 -7.76 -5.44
N THR A 312 3.19 -6.70 -5.06
CA THR A 312 2.80 -5.30 -5.30
C THR A 312 2.96 -4.85 -6.75
N THR A 313 3.76 -5.54 -7.53
CA THR A 313 3.99 -5.25 -8.94
C THR A 313 3.33 -6.29 -9.83
N THR A 314 3.83 -7.51 -9.84
CA THR A 314 3.48 -8.50 -10.87
C THR A 314 1.98 -8.91 -10.85
N PRO A 315 1.41 -9.56 -9.81
CA PRO A 315 0.02 -9.99 -9.87
C PRO A 315 -0.94 -8.82 -9.64
N MET A 316 -0.56 -7.81 -8.84
CA MET A 316 -1.46 -6.73 -8.52
C MET A 316 -1.68 -5.77 -9.67
N GLU A 317 -0.66 -5.46 -10.47
CA GLU A 317 -0.85 -4.68 -11.69
C GLU A 317 -1.75 -5.40 -12.68
N THR A 318 -1.57 -6.71 -12.84
CA THR A 318 -2.45 -7.54 -13.67
C THR A 318 -3.89 -7.57 -13.12
N LEU A 319 -4.06 -7.70 -11.81
CA LEU A 319 -5.37 -7.64 -11.15
C LEU A 319 -6.05 -6.28 -11.36
N THR A 320 -5.30 -5.19 -11.17
CA THR A 320 -5.81 -3.83 -11.40
C THR A 320 -6.24 -3.64 -12.85
N ASP A 321 -5.47 -4.17 -13.82
CA ASP A 321 -5.82 -4.09 -15.24
C ASP A 321 -7.07 -4.91 -15.58
N ALA A 322 -7.28 -6.08 -14.95
CA ALA A 322 -8.51 -6.85 -15.11
C ALA A 322 -9.75 -6.06 -14.62
N VAL A 323 -9.66 -5.43 -13.45
CA VAL A 323 -10.72 -4.58 -12.91
C VAL A 323 -10.96 -3.36 -13.79
N ARG A 324 -9.89 -2.69 -14.24
CA ARG A 324 -9.97 -1.56 -15.17
C ARG A 324 -10.69 -1.94 -16.47
N LYS A 325 -10.36 -3.10 -17.06
CA LYS A 325 -11.02 -3.59 -18.30
C LYS A 325 -12.50 -3.89 -18.09
N ALA A 326 -12.89 -4.39 -16.93
CA ALA A 326 -14.29 -4.58 -16.62
C ALA A 326 -15.05 -3.23 -16.56
N PHE A 327 -14.45 -2.18 -15.99
CA PHE A 327 -15.01 -0.83 -16.03
C PHE A 327 -14.95 -0.20 -17.43
N GLU A 328 -13.95 -0.52 -18.25
CA GLU A 328 -13.89 -0.11 -19.66
C GLU A 328 -15.09 -0.65 -20.43
N ALA A 329 -15.50 -1.90 -20.18
CA ALA A 329 -16.70 -2.47 -20.79
C ALA A 329 -17.99 -1.76 -20.35
N ALA A 330 -18.00 -1.17 -19.15
CA ALA A 330 -19.15 -0.43 -18.61
C ALA A 330 -19.20 1.03 -19.08
N ALA A 331 -18.03 1.72 -19.15
CA ALA A 331 -17.90 3.13 -19.48
C ALA A 331 -16.56 3.41 -20.16
N PRO A 332 -16.43 3.13 -21.47
CA PRO A 332 -15.15 3.16 -22.20
C PRO A 332 -14.50 4.55 -22.31
N ASP A 333 -15.29 5.60 -22.20
CA ASP A 333 -14.83 7.00 -22.23
C ASP A 333 -14.17 7.47 -20.92
N ARG A 334 -14.29 6.70 -19.84
CA ARG A 334 -13.81 7.05 -18.50
C ARG A 334 -12.52 6.33 -18.10
N VAL A 335 -11.98 5.46 -18.93
CA VAL A 335 -10.85 4.59 -18.59
C VAL A 335 -9.66 4.82 -19.53
N CYS A 336 -8.45 4.76 -19.00
CA CYS A 336 -7.23 4.77 -19.81
C CYS A 336 -6.90 3.35 -20.32
N ALA A 337 -6.08 3.26 -21.36
CA ALA A 337 -5.48 1.98 -21.76
C ALA A 337 -4.55 1.43 -20.69
N SER A 338 -4.11 0.20 -20.83
CA SER A 338 -3.14 -0.43 -19.93
C SER A 338 -1.80 0.34 -19.94
N TRP A 339 -0.98 0.07 -18.96
CA TRP A 339 0.32 0.71 -18.76
C TRP A 339 1.43 -0.33 -18.74
N GLY A 340 2.68 0.10 -18.86
CA GLY A 340 3.83 -0.77 -18.65
C GLY A 340 4.01 -1.05 -17.17
N HIS A 341 4.13 -2.31 -16.82
CA HIS A 341 4.26 -2.76 -15.44
C HIS A 341 5.59 -2.31 -14.83
N ALA A 342 5.59 -2.03 -13.53
CA ALA A 342 6.77 -1.62 -12.81
C ALA A 342 7.81 -2.75 -12.73
N SER A 343 9.08 -2.40 -12.90
CA SER A 343 10.21 -3.28 -12.67
C SER A 343 11.19 -2.62 -11.70
N GLY A 344 11.91 -3.40 -10.89
CA GLY A 344 12.85 -2.89 -9.89
C GLY A 344 14.24 -3.44 -10.08
N ILE A 345 15.24 -2.58 -9.94
CA ILE A 345 16.65 -2.97 -9.87
C ILE A 345 17.15 -2.65 -8.47
N ASN A 346 17.49 -3.70 -7.71
CA ASN A 346 18.10 -3.54 -6.40
C ASN A 346 19.61 -3.65 -6.50
N ILE A 347 20.33 -2.72 -5.88
CA ILE A 347 21.78 -2.71 -5.83
C ILE A 347 22.20 -2.77 -4.35
N ALA A 348 23.15 -3.66 -4.06
CA ALA A 348 23.73 -3.76 -2.73
C ALA A 348 25.23 -3.92 -2.81
N GLY A 349 25.94 -3.42 -1.81
CA GLY A 349 27.39 -3.48 -1.75
C GLY A 349 27.96 -2.94 -0.45
N ILE A 350 29.26 -2.70 -0.48
CA ILE A 350 29.98 -2.01 0.58
C ILE A 350 30.46 -0.68 0.01
N ASP A 351 30.09 0.41 0.65
CA ASP A 351 30.55 1.74 0.31
C ASP A 351 32.09 1.81 0.52
N PRO A 352 32.87 2.10 -0.52
CA PRO A 352 34.33 2.11 -0.43
C PRO A 352 34.88 3.22 0.45
N GLU A 353 34.12 4.29 0.67
CA GLU A 353 34.57 5.42 1.50
C GLU A 353 34.30 5.19 3.00
N THR A 354 33.14 4.63 3.32
CA THR A 354 32.70 4.43 4.71
C THR A 354 32.92 3.01 5.22
N GLY A 355 33.06 2.03 4.34
CA GLY A 355 33.08 0.60 4.68
C GLY A 355 31.74 0.06 5.14
N GLU A 356 30.66 0.86 5.07
CA GLU A 356 29.32 0.47 5.48
C GLU A 356 28.60 -0.31 4.36
N GLN A 357 27.75 -1.25 4.76
CA GLN A 357 26.86 -1.96 3.84
C GLN A 357 25.73 -1.04 3.38
N TYR A 358 25.47 -1.00 2.09
CA TYR A 358 24.30 -0.32 1.54
C TYR A 358 23.41 -1.26 0.75
N VAL A 359 22.12 -0.94 0.73
CA VAL A 359 21.11 -1.50 -0.16
C VAL A 359 20.29 -0.32 -0.68
N THR A 360 20.10 -0.24 -1.99
CA THR A 360 19.29 0.79 -2.62
C THR A 360 18.53 0.22 -3.79
N MET A 361 17.43 0.88 -4.16
CA MET A 361 16.63 0.56 -5.33
C MET A 361 16.79 1.67 -6.37
N VAL A 362 17.06 1.29 -7.62
CA VAL A 362 17.06 2.23 -8.75
C VAL A 362 15.63 2.38 -9.23
N LEU A 363 14.98 3.47 -8.86
CA LEU A 363 13.57 3.73 -9.16
C LEU A 363 13.35 4.52 -10.45
N ALA A 364 14.36 5.20 -10.94
CA ALA A 364 14.28 6.11 -12.08
C ALA A 364 13.95 5.44 -13.43
N SER A 365 14.25 4.15 -13.59
CA SER A 365 13.98 3.39 -14.82
C SER A 365 12.85 2.36 -14.67
N ILE A 366 12.18 2.37 -13.54
CA ILE A 366 11.30 1.28 -13.09
C ILE A 366 9.87 1.46 -13.56
N ILE A 367 9.45 2.68 -13.86
CA ILE A 367 8.06 3.01 -14.13
C ILE A 367 7.88 3.34 -15.61
N SER A 368 7.06 2.51 -16.26
CA SER A 368 6.65 2.77 -17.64
C SER A 368 5.58 3.86 -17.71
N GLY A 369 5.26 4.30 -18.92
CA GLY A 369 4.22 5.30 -19.14
C GLY A 369 2.82 4.77 -18.84
N ALA A 370 1.93 5.66 -18.47
CA ALA A 370 0.50 5.38 -18.36
C ALA A 370 -0.16 5.28 -19.74
N GLY A 371 -1.26 4.53 -19.82
CA GLY A 371 -2.01 4.37 -21.05
C GLY A 371 -2.74 5.63 -21.49
N ALA A 372 -2.98 5.77 -22.78
CA ALA A 372 -3.80 6.84 -23.35
C ALA A 372 -5.27 6.67 -22.98
N THR A 373 -6.03 7.77 -22.96
CA THR A 373 -7.49 7.79 -22.92
C THR A 373 -8.02 8.15 -24.31
N GLN A 374 -9.33 8.14 -24.49
CA GLN A 374 -9.95 8.62 -25.73
C GLN A 374 -9.70 10.13 -25.99
N ALA A 375 -9.37 10.90 -24.96
CA ALA A 375 -9.21 12.34 -25.00
C ALA A 375 -7.75 12.84 -24.89
N MET A 376 -6.83 11.99 -24.43
CA MET A 376 -5.45 12.38 -24.14
C MET A 376 -4.46 11.26 -24.44
N ASP A 377 -3.27 11.63 -24.88
CA ASP A 377 -2.12 10.72 -24.98
C ASP A 377 -1.70 10.19 -23.61
N GLY A 378 -1.02 9.06 -23.59
CA GLY A 378 -0.46 8.49 -22.37
C GLY A 378 0.65 9.37 -21.76
N TRP A 379 0.96 9.13 -20.50
CA TRP A 379 1.91 9.91 -19.72
C TRP A 379 3.27 9.22 -19.68
N HIS A 380 4.34 9.99 -19.73
CA HIS A 380 5.70 9.46 -19.59
C HIS A 380 6.01 9.18 -18.12
N ALA A 381 6.73 8.10 -17.86
CA ALA A 381 7.32 7.76 -16.57
C ALA A 381 6.34 7.88 -15.38
N CYS A 382 5.08 7.51 -15.57
CA CYS A 382 4.05 7.57 -14.53
C CYS A 382 3.13 6.35 -14.64
N GLY A 383 3.46 5.30 -13.92
CA GLY A 383 2.56 4.16 -13.75
C GLY A 383 1.50 4.47 -12.69
N PRO A 384 0.23 4.07 -12.89
CA PRO A 384 -0.85 4.42 -11.97
C PRO A 384 -0.74 3.79 -10.59
N LEU A 385 0.02 2.71 -10.43
CA LEU A 385 0.19 2.05 -9.14
C LEU A 385 1.26 2.67 -8.26
N CYS A 386 2.34 3.10 -8.88
CA CYS A 386 3.53 3.58 -8.21
C CYS A 386 3.87 4.94 -8.80
N CYS A 387 3.16 5.98 -8.38
CA CYS A 387 3.49 7.37 -8.74
C CYS A 387 4.74 7.82 -7.97
N PHE A 388 5.81 7.02 -7.99
CA PHE A 388 7.10 7.50 -7.52
C PHE A 388 7.44 8.75 -8.34
N GLY A 389 8.08 9.73 -7.79
CA GLY A 389 8.59 10.88 -8.54
C GLY A 389 9.60 10.45 -9.61
N ALA A 390 9.15 9.60 -10.54
CA ALA A 390 9.97 9.00 -11.56
C ALA A 390 10.44 10.09 -12.50
N LEU A 391 11.75 10.20 -12.64
CA LEU A 391 12.40 11.10 -13.55
C LEU A 391 12.52 10.42 -14.92
N SER A 392 12.32 11.18 -16.00
CA SER A 392 12.68 10.69 -17.33
C SER A 392 14.20 10.48 -17.43
N SER A 393 14.65 9.65 -18.37
CA SER A 393 16.09 9.45 -18.59
C SER A 393 16.82 10.77 -18.84
N GLY A 394 16.18 11.72 -19.51
CA GLY A 394 16.75 13.05 -19.74
C GLY A 394 16.87 13.89 -18.47
N ASP A 395 15.93 13.76 -17.52
CA ASP A 395 16.05 14.44 -16.23
C ASP A 395 17.18 13.86 -15.38
N ILE A 396 17.40 12.55 -15.47
CA ILE A 396 18.52 11.88 -14.76
C ILE A 396 19.86 12.35 -15.34
N GLU A 397 19.98 12.39 -16.66
CA GLU A 397 21.18 12.91 -17.34
C GLU A 397 21.47 14.36 -16.93
N LEU A 398 20.45 15.21 -16.80
CA LEU A 398 20.59 16.59 -16.35
C LEU A 398 21.04 16.69 -14.89
N LEU A 399 20.59 15.79 -14.01
CA LEU A 399 21.00 15.75 -12.59
C LEU A 399 22.44 15.27 -12.41
N GLU A 400 22.94 14.39 -13.28
CA GLU A 400 24.33 13.92 -13.24
C GLU A 400 25.33 15.00 -13.63
N TYR A 401 24.91 16.05 -14.34
CA TYR A 401 25.77 17.18 -14.74
C TYR A 401 25.77 18.35 -13.74
N GLN A 402 25.04 18.29 -12.65
CA GLN A 402 25.03 19.29 -11.57
C GLN A 402 25.84 18.86 -10.37
#